data_0c35b7bef331aba7f8d10bb846f7db83
#
_entry.id   0c35b7bef331aba7f8d10bb846f7db83
#
_cell.length_a   1.000
_cell.length_b   1.000
_cell.length_c   1.000
_cell.angle_alpha   90.00
_cell.angle_beta   90.00
_cell.angle_gamma   90.00
#
_symmetry.space_group_name_H-M   'P 1'
#
loop_
_entity.id
_entity.type
_entity.pdbx_description
1 polymer ?
#
loop_
_entity_poly.entity_id
_entity_poly.type
_entity_poly.pdbx_seq_one_letter_code
_entity_poly.pdbx_strand_id
1 'polypeptide(L)'
;MNMNVREILENITKKHASDIFVVAGRPLTYKVSGKMHTYQEERMKPDMCRDFVTAIYELADHRDISQFETTGDDDFSFAIVGVSRFRVSTYKQRGSYSAVIRIITFTLPQPSELMIPDAVMELANTNKGMVLVTGPAGGGKSTTLACLIDKINTEQEAHIITLEDPLEYLHTHKKSIVSQREICTDTENYLTALRASLRQSPDVILLGEMRDYETINTAMTAAETGHLIFSTLHTIGAANTIDRIIDAFPAAQQHQVAVQLSMVLHAVISQRLLPTTDGKMVPAFEIMVLTPAIRNIIREGKTHQIDGMIYTSTNENMLAMDTSIFRLYQKGIIDKKTALANASNPEMMSKKIGAI
;
A
#
# COMPACT_ATOMS: atom_id res chain seq x y z
N MET A 1 14.73 -19.11 -32.75
CA MET A 1 15.60 -18.21 -31.95
C MET A 1 15.36 -18.52 -30.49
N ASN A 2 16.39 -18.91 -29.75
CA ASN A 2 16.26 -19.08 -28.31
C ASN A 2 16.10 -17.67 -27.72
N MET A 3 14.88 -17.29 -27.35
CA MET A 3 14.66 -16.02 -26.66
C MET A 3 15.27 -16.12 -25.26
N ASN A 4 16.29 -15.31 -24.99
CA ASN A 4 16.81 -15.18 -23.63
C ASN A 4 15.84 -14.32 -22.80
N VAL A 5 14.83 -14.96 -22.20
CA VAL A 5 13.77 -14.29 -21.45
C VAL A 5 14.35 -13.49 -20.28
N ARG A 6 15.38 -13.99 -19.61
CA ARG A 6 16.07 -13.27 -18.54
C ARG A 6 16.62 -11.93 -19.04
N GLU A 7 17.35 -11.93 -20.14
CA GLU A 7 17.93 -10.71 -20.71
C GLU A 7 16.84 -9.72 -21.16
N ILE A 8 15.73 -10.22 -21.70
CA ILE A 8 14.56 -9.38 -22.06
C ILE A 8 13.99 -8.69 -20.83
N LEU A 9 13.76 -9.42 -19.74
CA LEU A 9 13.26 -8.86 -18.48
C LEU A 9 14.23 -7.81 -17.91
N GLU A 10 15.53 -8.08 -17.92
CA GLU A 10 16.58 -7.14 -17.49
C GLU A 10 16.56 -5.85 -18.33
N ASN A 11 16.47 -5.97 -19.64
CA ASN A 11 16.47 -4.83 -20.55
C ASN A 11 15.20 -3.97 -20.42
N ILE A 12 14.05 -4.59 -20.21
CA ILE A 12 12.78 -3.88 -20.01
C ILE A 12 12.75 -3.20 -18.64
N THR A 13 13.28 -3.84 -17.60
CA THR A 13 13.41 -3.26 -16.26
C THR A 13 14.25 -1.98 -16.28
N LYS A 14 15.38 -1.96 -17.00
CA LYS A 14 16.23 -0.77 -17.18
C LYS A 14 15.51 0.41 -17.86
N LYS A 15 14.40 0.15 -18.57
CA LYS A 15 13.56 1.19 -19.19
C LYS A 15 12.49 1.75 -18.23
N HIS A 16 12.53 1.38 -16.96
CA HIS A 16 11.54 1.77 -15.93
C HIS A 16 10.10 1.38 -16.31
N ALA A 17 9.94 0.23 -16.95
CA ALA A 17 8.62 -0.29 -17.27
C ALA A 17 7.89 -0.77 -16.01
N SER A 18 6.56 -0.59 -16.00
CA SER A 18 5.70 -1.10 -14.92
C SER A 18 5.19 -2.51 -15.20
N ASP A 19 4.83 -2.79 -16.45
CA ASP A 19 4.22 -4.06 -16.84
C ASP A 19 4.76 -4.52 -18.20
N ILE A 20 4.82 -5.86 -18.41
CA ILE A 20 5.17 -6.52 -19.68
C ILE A 20 3.99 -7.39 -20.09
N PHE A 21 3.66 -7.39 -21.37
CA PHE A 21 2.54 -8.14 -21.94
C PHE A 21 3.03 -9.14 -22.98
N VAL A 22 2.80 -10.41 -22.72
CA VAL A 22 3.13 -11.54 -23.61
C VAL A 22 1.81 -12.07 -24.17
N VAL A 23 1.49 -11.70 -25.41
CA VAL A 23 0.19 -12.04 -26.05
C VAL A 23 0.42 -12.40 -27.51
N ALA A 24 -0.13 -13.53 -27.96
CA ALA A 24 -0.02 -13.97 -29.34
C ALA A 24 -0.68 -12.98 -30.32
N GLY A 25 -0.02 -12.75 -31.47
CA GLY A 25 -0.47 -11.85 -32.51
C GLY A 25 -0.05 -10.38 -32.34
N ARG A 26 0.57 -10.03 -31.21
CA ARG A 26 1.12 -8.71 -30.92
C ARG A 26 2.63 -8.80 -30.66
N PRO A 27 3.43 -7.77 -30.99
CA PRO A 27 4.81 -7.70 -30.53
C PRO A 27 4.89 -7.74 -29.01
N LEU A 28 6.00 -8.25 -28.45
CA LEU A 28 6.26 -8.16 -27.02
C LEU A 28 6.18 -6.70 -26.60
N THR A 29 5.25 -6.39 -25.69
CA THR A 29 4.86 -5.04 -25.33
C THR A 29 5.15 -4.78 -23.86
N TYR A 30 5.59 -3.58 -23.53
CA TYR A 30 5.78 -3.14 -22.14
C TYR A 30 5.18 -1.75 -21.93
N LYS A 31 4.92 -1.38 -20.67
CA LYS A 31 4.27 -0.13 -20.29
C LYS A 31 5.23 0.75 -19.49
N VAL A 32 5.38 2.02 -19.90
CA VAL A 32 6.17 3.03 -19.18
C VAL A 32 5.29 4.27 -19.01
N SER A 33 5.14 4.74 -17.79
CA SER A 33 4.32 5.94 -17.46
C SER A 33 2.92 5.91 -18.11
N GLY A 34 2.28 4.75 -18.09
CA GLY A 34 0.94 4.54 -18.66
C GLY A 34 0.88 4.33 -20.17
N LYS A 35 1.98 4.52 -20.92
CA LYS A 35 2.05 4.36 -22.39
C LYS A 35 2.62 3.00 -22.77
N MET A 36 2.06 2.40 -23.83
CA MET A 36 2.50 1.12 -24.37
C MET A 36 3.66 1.31 -25.36
N HIS A 37 4.70 0.50 -25.21
CA HIS A 37 5.87 0.45 -26.08
C HIS A 37 6.11 -0.98 -26.56
N THR A 38 6.66 -1.16 -27.76
CA THR A 38 7.07 -2.47 -28.29
C THR A 38 8.54 -2.72 -27.99
N TYR A 39 8.86 -3.95 -27.58
CA TYR A 39 10.27 -4.36 -27.37
C TYR A 39 10.95 -4.68 -28.70
N GLN A 40 10.22 -5.29 -29.63
CA GLN A 40 10.65 -5.66 -30.96
C GLN A 40 9.48 -5.54 -31.95
N GLU A 41 9.77 -5.44 -33.24
CA GLU A 41 8.72 -5.32 -34.27
C GLU A 41 8.03 -6.66 -34.59
N GLU A 42 8.70 -7.78 -34.35
CA GLU A 42 8.16 -9.11 -34.64
C GLU A 42 6.99 -9.45 -33.71
N ARG A 43 5.89 -9.93 -34.28
CA ARG A 43 4.72 -10.38 -33.53
C ARG A 43 4.97 -11.73 -32.89
N MET A 44 4.61 -11.86 -31.61
CA MET A 44 4.65 -13.12 -30.89
C MET A 44 3.71 -14.14 -31.54
N LYS A 45 4.24 -15.27 -31.95
CA LYS A 45 3.46 -16.43 -32.38
C LYS A 45 3.05 -17.27 -31.19
N PRO A 46 2.00 -18.14 -31.28
CA PRO A 46 1.57 -18.98 -30.15
C PRO A 46 2.72 -19.79 -29.52
N ASP A 47 3.61 -20.37 -30.35
CA ASP A 47 4.77 -21.14 -29.86
C ASP A 47 5.76 -20.24 -29.10
N MET A 48 6.03 -19.02 -29.63
CA MET A 48 6.88 -18.05 -28.93
C MET A 48 6.32 -17.62 -27.57
N CYS A 49 4.99 -17.46 -27.47
CA CYS A 49 4.35 -17.18 -26.19
C CYS A 49 4.48 -18.35 -25.23
N ARG A 50 4.31 -19.60 -25.70
CA ARG A 50 4.52 -20.81 -24.90
C ARG A 50 5.94 -20.87 -24.38
N ASP A 51 6.95 -20.73 -25.27
CA ASP A 51 8.37 -20.76 -24.88
C ASP A 51 8.69 -19.67 -23.85
N PHE A 52 8.16 -18.44 -24.05
CA PHE A 52 8.37 -17.34 -23.13
C PHE A 52 7.75 -17.62 -21.74
N VAL A 53 6.50 -18.08 -21.70
CA VAL A 53 5.82 -18.45 -20.44
C VAL A 53 6.55 -19.59 -19.76
N THR A 54 6.91 -20.65 -20.46
CA THR A 54 7.67 -21.78 -19.89
C THR A 54 9.00 -21.29 -19.30
N ALA A 55 9.73 -20.43 -20.01
CA ALA A 55 10.97 -19.86 -19.50
C ALA A 55 10.78 -19.00 -18.24
N ILE A 56 9.61 -18.36 -18.05
CA ILE A 56 9.28 -17.66 -16.79
C ILE A 56 9.14 -18.65 -15.65
N TYR A 57 8.47 -19.79 -15.85
CA TYR A 57 8.35 -20.83 -14.81
C TYR A 57 9.73 -21.41 -14.44
N GLU A 58 10.64 -21.57 -15.41
CA GLU A 58 12.03 -21.96 -15.14
C GLU A 58 12.78 -20.91 -14.30
N LEU A 59 12.61 -19.62 -14.63
CA LEU A 59 13.20 -18.50 -13.87
C LEU A 59 12.59 -18.35 -12.47
N ALA A 60 11.38 -18.84 -12.27
CA ALA A 60 10.67 -18.88 -10.99
C ALA A 60 11.05 -20.12 -10.15
N ASP A 61 12.33 -20.45 -10.13
CA ASP A 61 12.89 -21.58 -9.37
C ASP A 61 12.29 -22.95 -9.78
N HIS A 62 12.15 -23.15 -11.08
CA HIS A 62 11.57 -24.35 -11.70
C HIS A 62 10.13 -24.64 -11.18
N ARG A 63 9.33 -23.59 -11.01
CA ARG A 63 7.93 -23.71 -10.59
C ARG A 63 7.18 -24.72 -11.45
N ASP A 64 6.35 -25.57 -10.81
CA ASP A 64 5.50 -26.52 -11.53
C ASP A 64 4.41 -25.78 -12.34
N ILE A 65 4.40 -26.00 -13.66
CA ILE A 65 3.45 -25.41 -14.61
C ILE A 65 2.11 -26.17 -14.68
N SER A 66 1.99 -27.34 -14.03
CA SER A 66 0.84 -28.24 -14.15
C SER A 66 -0.49 -27.56 -13.72
N GLN A 67 -0.45 -26.68 -12.73
CA GLN A 67 -1.64 -25.92 -12.32
C GLN A 67 -2.14 -25.08 -13.48
N PHE A 68 -1.26 -24.25 -14.09
CA PHE A 68 -1.60 -23.41 -15.23
C PHE A 68 -2.08 -24.23 -16.43
N GLU A 69 -1.44 -25.36 -16.71
CA GLU A 69 -1.86 -26.24 -17.81
C GLU A 69 -3.24 -26.83 -17.61
N THR A 70 -3.63 -27.09 -16.34
CA THR A 70 -4.92 -27.70 -15.97
C THR A 70 -6.03 -26.63 -15.89
N THR A 71 -5.80 -25.53 -15.17
CA THR A 71 -6.82 -24.52 -14.86
C THR A 71 -6.91 -23.44 -15.92
N GLY A 72 -5.81 -23.16 -16.60
CA GLY A 72 -5.70 -22.06 -17.56
C GLY A 72 -5.23 -20.73 -16.96
N ASP A 73 -5.10 -20.64 -15.65
CA ASP A 73 -4.67 -19.44 -14.91
C ASP A 73 -3.71 -19.81 -13.79
N ASP A 74 -2.67 -19.00 -13.57
CA ASP A 74 -1.78 -19.07 -12.40
C ASP A 74 -1.20 -17.69 -12.10
N ASP A 75 -1.08 -17.37 -10.80
CA ASP A 75 -0.48 -16.14 -10.29
C ASP A 75 0.67 -16.49 -9.35
N PHE A 76 1.83 -15.89 -9.58
CA PHE A 76 3.02 -16.10 -8.74
C PHE A 76 3.99 -14.94 -8.83
N SER A 77 4.97 -14.94 -7.94
CA SER A 77 6.07 -13.97 -7.96
C SER A 77 7.41 -14.68 -8.01
N PHE A 78 8.41 -14.06 -8.65
CA PHE A 78 9.79 -14.52 -8.61
C PHE A 78 10.74 -13.33 -8.65
N ALA A 79 12.01 -13.56 -8.29
CA ALA A 79 13.03 -12.53 -8.28
C ALA A 79 14.21 -12.91 -9.18
N ILE A 80 14.74 -11.93 -9.91
CA ILE A 80 16.04 -12.04 -10.57
C ILE A 80 17.03 -11.21 -9.75
N VAL A 81 17.98 -11.88 -9.12
CA VAL A 81 18.99 -11.25 -8.26
C VAL A 81 19.72 -10.14 -9.03
N GLY A 82 19.78 -8.95 -8.43
CA GLY A 82 20.41 -7.77 -9.04
C GLY A 82 19.58 -7.05 -10.11
N VAL A 83 18.34 -7.50 -10.38
CA VAL A 83 17.45 -6.90 -11.38
C VAL A 83 16.17 -6.37 -10.74
N SER A 84 15.25 -7.26 -10.37
CA SER A 84 13.97 -6.89 -9.78
C SER A 84 13.21 -8.13 -9.28
N ARG A 85 12.07 -7.90 -8.59
CA ARG A 85 11.03 -8.90 -8.36
C ARG A 85 9.93 -8.72 -9.41
N PHE A 86 9.37 -9.81 -9.86
CA PHE A 86 8.32 -9.84 -10.88
C PHE A 86 7.10 -10.56 -10.32
N ARG A 87 5.92 -9.96 -10.47
CA ARG A 87 4.64 -10.62 -10.27
C ARG A 87 4.09 -11.01 -11.63
N VAL A 88 3.75 -12.27 -11.78
CA VAL A 88 3.31 -12.85 -13.03
C VAL A 88 1.88 -13.35 -12.89
N SER A 89 1.02 -12.95 -13.82
CA SER A 89 -0.27 -13.58 -14.06
C SER A 89 -0.21 -14.25 -15.41
N THR A 90 -0.24 -15.59 -15.43
CA THR A 90 -0.32 -16.38 -16.65
C THR A 90 -1.77 -16.78 -16.91
N TYR A 91 -2.18 -16.74 -18.17
CA TYR A 91 -3.54 -17.13 -18.57
C TYR A 91 -3.58 -17.68 -19.98
N LYS A 92 -4.57 -18.55 -20.25
CA LYS A 92 -4.84 -19.04 -21.61
C LYS A 92 -5.80 -18.14 -22.34
N GLN A 93 -5.48 -17.75 -23.56
CA GLN A 93 -6.33 -16.95 -24.43
C GLN A 93 -6.40 -17.58 -25.81
N ARG A 94 -7.59 -17.98 -26.26
CA ARG A 94 -7.81 -18.60 -27.58
C ARG A 94 -6.86 -19.75 -27.88
N GLY A 95 -6.61 -20.60 -26.87
CA GLY A 95 -5.69 -21.72 -26.96
C GLY A 95 -4.20 -21.39 -26.90
N SER A 96 -3.83 -20.13 -26.82
CA SER A 96 -2.44 -19.68 -26.67
C SER A 96 -2.11 -19.31 -25.23
N TYR A 97 -0.86 -19.51 -24.81
CA TYR A 97 -0.35 -19.02 -23.54
C TYR A 97 -0.17 -17.49 -23.60
N SER A 98 -0.47 -16.84 -22.52
CA SER A 98 -0.31 -15.39 -22.35
C SER A 98 0.18 -15.08 -20.94
N ALA A 99 0.85 -13.95 -20.75
CA ALA A 99 1.25 -13.48 -19.44
C ALA A 99 1.21 -11.95 -19.34
N VAL A 100 0.88 -11.48 -18.16
CA VAL A 100 1.13 -10.10 -17.74
C VAL A 100 2.14 -10.17 -16.59
N ILE A 101 3.26 -9.46 -16.75
CA ILE A 101 4.35 -9.46 -15.77
C ILE A 101 4.50 -8.05 -15.25
N ARG A 102 4.22 -7.84 -13.96
CA ARG A 102 4.45 -6.58 -13.25
C ARG A 102 5.86 -6.56 -12.68
N ILE A 103 6.56 -5.46 -12.90
CA ILE A 103 7.90 -5.22 -12.38
C ILE A 103 7.77 -4.47 -11.05
N ILE A 104 8.31 -5.05 -9.97
CA ILE A 104 8.30 -4.47 -8.63
C ILE A 104 9.64 -3.76 -8.43
N THR A 105 9.61 -2.45 -8.27
CA THR A 105 10.82 -1.61 -8.23
C THR A 105 11.45 -1.55 -6.84
N PHE A 106 12.78 -1.44 -6.79
CA PHE A 106 13.53 -1.04 -5.58
C PHE A 106 13.56 0.48 -5.39
N THR A 107 13.17 1.25 -6.41
CA THR A 107 13.23 2.71 -6.34
C THR A 107 11.99 3.24 -5.64
N LEU A 108 12.18 3.76 -4.45
CA LEU A 108 11.13 4.42 -3.68
C LEU A 108 11.16 5.92 -4.01
N PRO A 109 10.00 6.53 -4.35
CA PRO A 109 9.93 7.98 -4.54
C PRO A 109 10.25 8.72 -3.23
N GLN A 110 10.83 9.91 -3.33
CA GLN A 110 11.08 10.73 -2.14
C GLN A 110 9.75 11.24 -1.56
N PRO A 111 9.57 11.23 -0.21
CA PRO A 111 8.34 11.74 0.41
C PRO A 111 7.98 13.17 0.01
N SER A 112 8.99 14.03 -0.18
CA SER A 112 8.82 15.42 -0.61
C SER A 112 8.26 15.54 -2.04
N GLU A 113 8.70 14.66 -2.96
CA GLU A 113 8.17 14.60 -4.33
C GLU A 113 6.71 14.14 -4.36
N LEU A 114 6.35 13.28 -3.41
CA LEU A 114 4.98 12.78 -3.21
C LEU A 114 4.11 13.75 -2.40
N MET A 115 4.66 14.87 -1.94
CA MET A 115 3.97 15.83 -1.07
C MET A 115 3.40 15.19 0.22
N ILE A 116 4.07 14.16 0.75
CA ILE A 116 3.70 13.55 2.03
C ILE A 116 4.08 14.55 3.14
N PRO A 117 3.15 14.95 4.04
CA PRO A 117 3.45 15.88 5.11
C PRO A 117 4.50 15.36 6.08
N ASP A 118 5.34 16.25 6.63
CA ASP A 118 6.32 15.90 7.66
C ASP A 118 5.66 15.24 8.87
N ALA A 119 4.47 15.69 9.27
CA ALA A 119 3.68 15.10 10.34
C ALA A 119 3.38 13.59 10.13
N VAL A 120 3.24 13.14 8.87
CA VAL A 120 3.11 11.72 8.54
C VAL A 120 4.47 11.03 8.70
N MET A 121 5.54 11.63 8.17
CA MET A 121 6.88 11.03 8.23
C MET A 121 7.42 10.94 9.65
N GLU A 122 7.04 11.87 10.55
CA GLU A 122 7.41 11.84 11.97
C GLU A 122 6.80 10.63 12.74
N LEU A 123 5.75 10.00 12.20
CA LEU A 123 5.22 8.76 12.78
C LEU A 123 6.20 7.58 12.72
N ALA A 124 7.21 7.65 11.87
CA ALA A 124 8.32 6.70 11.86
C ALA A 124 9.12 6.70 13.19
N ASN A 125 9.07 7.79 13.97
CA ASN A 125 9.75 7.92 15.27
C ASN A 125 8.93 7.34 16.44
N THR A 126 7.77 6.75 16.16
CA THR A 126 6.93 6.09 17.17
C THR A 126 7.59 4.77 17.60
N ASN A 127 7.71 4.54 18.91
CA ASN A 127 8.40 3.35 19.42
C ASN A 127 7.48 2.12 19.52
N LYS A 128 6.17 2.30 19.71
CA LYS A 128 5.18 1.23 19.87
C LYS A 128 3.78 1.73 19.62
N GLY A 129 2.84 0.79 19.47
CA GLY A 129 1.44 1.09 19.24
C GLY A 129 1.03 0.84 17.80
N MET A 130 -0.06 1.42 17.36
CA MET A 130 -0.65 1.17 16.05
C MET A 130 -0.80 2.46 15.25
N VAL A 131 -0.30 2.49 14.03
CA VAL A 131 -0.46 3.56 13.06
C VAL A 131 -1.21 3.00 11.85
N LEU A 132 -2.31 3.63 11.48
CA LEU A 132 -3.18 3.17 10.39
C LEU A 132 -3.12 4.15 9.21
N VAL A 133 -2.89 3.63 8.01
CA VAL A 133 -2.99 4.40 6.77
C VAL A 133 -4.21 3.91 6.01
N THR A 134 -5.19 4.77 5.81
CA THR A 134 -6.52 4.41 5.30
C THR A 134 -6.88 5.18 4.04
N GLY A 135 -7.90 4.72 3.32
CA GLY A 135 -8.35 5.37 2.08
C GLY A 135 -8.71 4.37 0.99
N PRO A 136 -9.23 4.85 -0.15
CA PRO A 136 -9.68 3.99 -1.24
C PRO A 136 -8.54 3.18 -1.86
N ALA A 137 -8.89 2.14 -2.63
CA ALA A 137 -7.93 1.43 -3.47
C ALA A 137 -7.28 2.41 -4.45
N GLY A 138 -5.97 2.26 -4.67
CA GLY A 138 -5.21 3.20 -5.50
C GLY A 138 -4.97 4.58 -4.85
N GLY A 139 -5.29 4.77 -3.56
CA GLY A 139 -5.08 6.03 -2.84
C GLY A 139 -3.64 6.32 -2.43
N GLY A 140 -2.67 5.47 -2.79
CA GLY A 140 -1.24 5.65 -2.49
C GLY A 140 -0.81 5.20 -1.09
N LYS A 141 -1.64 4.43 -0.39
CA LYS A 141 -1.37 3.94 0.99
C LYS A 141 -0.06 3.16 1.09
N SER A 142 0.14 2.18 0.22
CA SER A 142 1.36 1.35 0.21
C SER A 142 2.61 2.19 -0.04
N THR A 143 2.53 3.20 -0.90
CA THR A 143 3.64 4.12 -1.14
C THR A 143 3.99 4.93 0.11
N THR A 144 2.98 5.47 0.82
CA THR A 144 3.18 6.19 2.07
C THR A 144 3.78 5.29 3.15
N LEU A 145 3.28 4.06 3.28
CA LEU A 145 3.84 3.07 4.21
C LEU A 145 5.27 2.68 3.84
N ALA A 146 5.55 2.48 2.56
CA ALA A 146 6.91 2.18 2.11
C ALA A 146 7.89 3.31 2.45
N CYS A 147 7.47 4.58 2.31
CA CYS A 147 8.27 5.74 2.74
C CYS A 147 8.52 5.74 4.27
N LEU A 148 7.51 5.40 5.08
CA LEU A 148 7.66 5.28 6.53
C LEU A 148 8.63 4.16 6.92
N ILE A 149 8.48 2.99 6.30
CA ILE A 149 9.39 1.85 6.50
C ILE A 149 10.81 2.19 6.08
N ASP A 150 10.99 2.87 4.94
CA ASP A 150 12.32 3.27 4.47
C ASP A 150 12.99 4.30 5.39
N LYS A 151 12.21 5.24 5.98
CA LYS A 151 12.72 6.17 6.99
C LYS A 151 13.20 5.42 8.24
N ILE A 152 12.41 4.49 8.78
CA ILE A 152 12.83 3.65 9.91
C ILE A 152 14.08 2.87 9.54
N ASN A 153 14.08 2.18 8.40
CA ASN A 153 15.22 1.39 7.91
C ASN A 153 16.52 2.22 7.76
N THR A 154 16.37 3.50 7.42
CA THR A 154 17.52 4.41 7.23
C THR A 154 18.05 4.98 8.55
N GLU A 155 17.16 5.28 9.49
CA GLU A 155 17.49 6.06 10.69
C GLU A 155 17.65 5.21 11.96
N GLN A 156 17.02 4.02 12.03
CA GLN A 156 16.94 3.21 13.25
C GLN A 156 17.58 1.83 13.08
N GLU A 157 18.07 1.26 14.17
CA GLU A 157 18.51 -0.13 14.26
C GLU A 157 17.36 -1.00 14.76
N ALA A 158 16.59 -1.57 13.84
CA ALA A 158 15.37 -2.32 14.14
C ALA A 158 15.23 -3.57 13.27
N HIS A 159 14.47 -4.56 13.72
CA HIS A 159 13.99 -5.63 12.88
C HIS A 159 12.58 -5.29 12.39
N ILE A 160 12.45 -4.98 11.11
CA ILE A 160 11.20 -4.66 10.44
C ILE A 160 10.71 -5.91 9.71
N ILE A 161 9.48 -6.34 10.00
CA ILE A 161 8.84 -7.43 9.26
C ILE A 161 7.66 -6.85 8.48
N THR A 162 7.61 -7.09 7.17
CA THR A 162 6.44 -6.74 6.35
C THR A 162 5.71 -7.99 5.90
N LEU A 163 4.38 -7.94 5.98
CA LEU A 163 3.45 -8.98 5.55
C LEU A 163 2.52 -8.33 4.52
N GLU A 164 2.66 -8.67 3.25
CA GLU A 164 2.01 -7.95 2.14
C GLU A 164 1.37 -8.91 1.12
N ASP A 165 0.32 -8.43 0.44
CA ASP A 165 -0.39 -9.19 -0.61
C ASP A 165 -0.79 -8.27 -1.79
N PRO A 166 0.07 -8.19 -2.80
CA PRO A 166 1.47 -8.60 -2.88
C PRO A 166 2.45 -7.53 -2.37
N LEU A 167 3.77 -7.82 -2.42
CA LEU A 167 4.82 -6.81 -2.26
C LEU A 167 4.73 -5.76 -3.37
N GLU A 168 4.64 -4.47 -3.00
CA GLU A 168 4.64 -3.37 -3.97
C GLU A 168 6.00 -2.67 -4.09
N TYR A 169 6.79 -2.67 -3.01
CA TYR A 169 8.13 -2.09 -2.96
C TYR A 169 9.10 -3.06 -2.29
N LEU A 170 10.35 -3.04 -2.76
CA LEU A 170 11.43 -3.82 -2.14
C LEU A 170 12.34 -2.90 -1.34
N HIS A 171 12.64 -3.31 -0.12
CA HIS A 171 13.56 -2.59 0.76
C HIS A 171 14.89 -3.33 0.87
N THR A 172 15.98 -2.65 0.60
CA THR A 172 17.32 -3.15 0.93
C THR A 172 17.60 -2.89 2.40
N HIS A 173 18.33 -3.80 3.07
CA HIS A 173 18.78 -3.57 4.43
C HIS A 173 19.69 -2.32 4.50
N LYS A 174 19.43 -1.42 5.46
CA LYS A 174 20.26 -0.24 5.75
C LYS A 174 20.76 -0.33 7.18
N LYS A 175 20.27 0.51 8.09
CA LYS A 175 20.53 0.33 9.53
C LYS A 175 19.68 -0.78 10.12
N SER A 176 18.46 -0.96 9.62
CA SER A 176 17.55 -2.02 10.05
C SER A 176 17.72 -3.29 9.23
N ILE A 177 17.27 -4.41 9.80
CA ILE A 177 17.01 -5.64 9.05
C ILE A 177 15.55 -5.58 8.57
N VAL A 178 15.30 -5.75 7.27
CA VAL A 178 13.94 -5.75 6.71
C VAL A 178 13.62 -7.14 6.16
N SER A 179 12.68 -7.83 6.79
CA SER A 179 12.19 -9.15 6.39
C SER A 179 10.83 -8.99 5.73
N GLN A 180 10.78 -9.02 4.40
CA GLN A 180 9.54 -8.88 3.64
C GLN A 180 8.98 -10.26 3.29
N ARG A 181 7.71 -10.49 3.59
CA ARG A 181 7.02 -11.77 3.32
C ARG A 181 5.74 -11.51 2.54
N GLU A 182 5.61 -12.18 1.40
CA GLU A 182 4.44 -12.11 0.54
C GLU A 182 3.44 -13.22 0.91
N ILE A 183 2.17 -12.85 1.08
CA ILE A 183 1.09 -13.80 1.35
C ILE A 183 0.89 -14.72 0.14
N CYS A 184 0.53 -15.96 0.38
CA CYS A 184 0.39 -17.05 -0.61
C CYS A 184 1.71 -17.50 -1.28
N THR A 185 2.81 -16.76 -1.11
CA THR A 185 4.13 -17.12 -1.65
C THR A 185 5.07 -17.57 -0.52
N ASP A 186 5.30 -16.70 0.47
CA ASP A 186 6.23 -16.94 1.58
C ASP A 186 5.51 -17.42 2.85
N THR A 187 4.19 -17.23 2.90
CA THR A 187 3.34 -17.59 4.04
C THR A 187 1.90 -17.78 3.59
N GLU A 188 1.13 -18.57 4.33
CA GLU A 188 -0.21 -18.97 3.94
C GLU A 188 -1.22 -17.80 3.96
N ASN A 189 -1.25 -17.04 5.05
CA ASN A 189 -2.19 -15.94 5.26
C ASN A 189 -1.66 -14.94 6.29
N TYR A 190 -2.33 -13.78 6.39
CA TYR A 190 -1.94 -12.70 7.30
C TYR A 190 -1.89 -13.13 8.77
N LEU A 191 -2.89 -13.86 9.26
CA LEU A 191 -2.98 -14.26 10.66
C LEU A 191 -1.85 -15.21 11.06
N THR A 192 -1.60 -16.23 10.24
CA THR A 192 -0.51 -17.19 10.45
C THR A 192 0.85 -16.48 10.42
N ALA A 193 1.05 -15.60 9.44
CA ALA A 193 2.27 -14.82 9.30
C ALA A 193 2.51 -13.88 10.49
N LEU A 194 1.47 -13.16 10.93
CA LEU A 194 1.55 -12.24 12.07
C LEU A 194 1.89 -12.98 13.37
N ARG A 195 1.20 -14.08 13.65
CA ARG A 195 1.49 -14.95 14.82
C ARG A 195 2.93 -15.49 14.80
N ALA A 196 3.44 -15.84 13.63
CA ALA A 196 4.82 -16.31 13.48
C ALA A 196 5.81 -15.15 13.70
N SER A 197 5.52 -13.97 13.18
CA SER A 197 6.38 -12.79 13.30
C SER A 197 6.66 -12.39 14.74
N LEU A 198 5.68 -12.54 15.64
CA LEU A 198 5.85 -12.23 17.06
C LEU A 198 6.93 -13.09 17.78
N ARG A 199 7.38 -14.19 17.15
CA ARG A 199 8.49 -15.04 17.65
C ARG A 199 9.82 -14.77 16.93
N GLN A 200 9.87 -13.77 16.05
CA GLN A 200 11.02 -13.42 15.23
C GLN A 200 11.72 -12.15 15.69
N SER A 201 11.47 -11.73 16.94
CA SER A 201 12.03 -10.50 17.54
C SER A 201 11.80 -9.24 16.69
N PRO A 202 10.56 -8.94 16.28
CA PRO A 202 10.28 -7.74 15.52
C PRO A 202 10.22 -6.52 16.43
N ASP A 203 10.73 -5.39 15.95
CA ASP A 203 10.47 -4.07 16.54
C ASP A 203 9.29 -3.41 15.84
N VAL A 204 9.22 -3.58 14.52
CA VAL A 204 8.20 -3.01 13.64
C VAL A 204 7.57 -4.09 12.77
N ILE A 205 6.24 -4.10 12.70
CA ILE A 205 5.50 -4.98 11.81
C ILE A 205 4.62 -4.13 10.87
N LEU A 206 4.83 -4.26 9.58
CA LEU A 206 3.89 -3.76 8.57
C LEU A 206 2.95 -4.91 8.18
N LEU A 207 1.67 -4.72 8.47
CA LEU A 207 0.59 -5.62 8.06
C LEU A 207 -0.17 -4.97 6.91
N GLY A 208 -0.05 -5.50 5.70
CA GLY A 208 -0.56 -4.90 4.47
C GLY A 208 -2.00 -4.44 4.62
N GLU A 209 -2.87 -5.29 5.17
CA GLU A 209 -4.23 -4.92 5.54
C GLU A 209 -4.80 -5.80 6.68
N MET A 210 -5.80 -5.25 7.38
CA MET A 210 -6.57 -5.96 8.41
C MET A 210 -8.02 -6.09 7.94
N ARG A 211 -8.44 -7.32 7.58
CA ARG A 211 -9.80 -7.59 7.07
C ARG A 211 -10.72 -8.24 8.08
N ASP A 212 -10.19 -9.09 8.94
CA ASP A 212 -10.93 -9.93 9.87
C ASP A 212 -10.59 -9.62 11.33
N TYR A 213 -11.51 -9.99 12.22
CA TYR A 213 -11.38 -9.68 13.65
C TYR A 213 -10.18 -10.38 14.30
N GLU A 214 -9.80 -11.58 13.87
CA GLU A 214 -8.68 -12.31 14.47
C GLU A 214 -7.34 -11.65 14.17
N THR A 215 -7.17 -11.18 12.93
CA THR A 215 -5.99 -10.43 12.51
C THR A 215 -5.92 -9.09 13.26
N ILE A 216 -7.05 -8.35 13.37
CA ILE A 216 -7.14 -7.09 14.11
C ILE A 216 -6.78 -7.32 15.59
N ASN A 217 -7.37 -8.31 16.23
CA ASN A 217 -7.12 -8.64 17.64
C ASN A 217 -5.65 -8.99 17.91
N THR A 218 -5.06 -9.79 17.02
CA THR A 218 -3.65 -10.17 17.13
C THR A 218 -2.73 -8.96 16.95
N ALA A 219 -3.03 -8.06 16.01
CA ALA A 219 -2.28 -6.82 15.79
C ALA A 219 -2.38 -5.87 16.99
N MET A 220 -3.57 -5.71 17.57
CA MET A 220 -3.75 -4.90 18.79
C MET A 220 -2.97 -5.47 19.97
N THR A 221 -3.01 -6.80 20.17
CA THR A 221 -2.23 -7.47 21.21
C THR A 221 -0.73 -7.28 21.02
N ALA A 222 -0.23 -7.36 19.78
CA ALA A 222 1.16 -7.07 19.45
C ALA A 222 1.54 -5.63 19.80
N ALA A 223 0.68 -4.67 19.50
CA ALA A 223 0.89 -3.25 19.84
C ALA A 223 0.91 -3.02 21.36
N GLU A 224 0.07 -3.71 22.14
CA GLU A 224 0.08 -3.67 23.61
C GLU A 224 1.38 -4.22 24.19
N THR A 225 1.91 -5.28 23.59
CA THR A 225 3.14 -5.94 24.07
C THR A 225 4.44 -5.25 23.62
N GLY A 226 4.33 -4.07 23.00
CA GLY A 226 5.46 -3.19 22.77
C GLY A 226 5.92 -3.04 21.32
N HIS A 227 5.27 -3.71 20.36
CA HIS A 227 5.60 -3.61 18.94
C HIS A 227 4.99 -2.36 18.29
N LEU A 228 5.65 -1.81 17.29
CA LEU A 228 5.06 -0.80 16.41
C LEU A 228 4.39 -1.51 15.22
N ILE A 229 3.08 -1.31 15.09
CA ILE A 229 2.28 -1.90 14.03
C ILE A 229 1.86 -0.82 13.03
N PHE A 230 2.22 -0.99 11.78
CA PHE A 230 1.65 -0.26 10.64
C PHE A 230 0.65 -1.15 9.92
N SER A 231 -0.51 -0.60 9.55
CA SER A 231 -1.46 -1.36 8.74
C SER A 231 -2.36 -0.46 7.90
N THR A 232 -3.14 -1.07 7.00
CA THR A 232 -4.13 -0.36 6.17
C THR A 232 -5.55 -0.86 6.39
N LEU A 233 -6.49 0.06 6.14
CA LEU A 233 -7.91 -0.23 5.90
C LEU A 233 -8.41 0.58 4.68
N HIS A 234 -9.55 0.16 4.13
CA HIS A 234 -10.16 0.83 2.98
C HIS A 234 -11.21 1.90 3.39
N THR A 235 -11.25 2.27 4.66
CA THR A 235 -12.12 3.32 5.20
C THR A 235 -11.62 4.72 4.84
N ILE A 236 -12.54 5.67 4.84
CA ILE A 236 -12.25 7.09 4.61
C ILE A 236 -12.57 7.83 5.91
N GLY A 237 -11.57 8.56 6.45
CA GLY A 237 -11.70 9.30 7.69
C GLY A 237 -11.34 8.48 8.93
N ALA A 238 -10.83 9.17 9.96
CA ALA A 238 -10.35 8.54 11.19
C ALA A 238 -11.52 7.97 12.03
N ALA A 239 -12.63 8.69 12.14
CA ALA A 239 -13.82 8.24 12.87
C ALA A 239 -14.34 6.91 12.29
N ASN A 240 -14.58 6.86 10.98
CA ASN A 240 -15.07 5.66 10.30
C ASN A 240 -14.07 4.48 10.39
N THR A 241 -12.77 4.77 10.46
CA THR A 241 -11.74 3.75 10.64
C THR A 241 -11.84 3.09 12.00
N ILE A 242 -12.02 3.88 13.03
CA ILE A 242 -12.18 3.41 14.42
C ILE A 242 -13.47 2.58 14.53
N ASP A 243 -14.58 3.08 14.02
CA ASP A 243 -15.87 2.36 14.02
C ASP A 243 -15.73 1.03 13.27
N ARG A 244 -15.09 1.01 12.10
CA ARG A 244 -14.87 -0.21 11.31
C ARG A 244 -14.07 -1.27 12.05
N ILE A 245 -13.08 -0.87 12.85
CA ILE A 245 -12.30 -1.79 13.68
C ILE A 245 -13.18 -2.38 14.79
N ILE A 246 -13.93 -1.54 15.49
CA ILE A 246 -14.80 -1.96 16.58
C ILE A 246 -15.91 -2.87 16.08
N ASP A 247 -16.54 -2.51 14.95
CA ASP A 247 -17.66 -3.25 14.33
C ASP A 247 -17.24 -4.62 13.74
N ALA A 248 -15.95 -4.85 13.55
CA ALA A 248 -15.44 -6.17 13.14
C ALA A 248 -15.63 -7.23 14.24
N PHE A 249 -15.85 -6.82 15.48
CA PHE A 249 -16.00 -7.71 16.64
C PHE A 249 -17.46 -7.96 17.02
N PRO A 250 -17.77 -9.11 17.64
CA PRO A 250 -19.08 -9.36 18.19
C PRO A 250 -19.52 -8.26 19.17
N ALA A 251 -20.80 -7.89 19.17
CA ALA A 251 -21.34 -6.79 19.96
C ALA A 251 -20.94 -6.83 21.47
N ALA A 252 -20.88 -8.03 22.06
CA ALA A 252 -20.49 -8.23 23.46
C ALA A 252 -19.01 -7.83 23.74
N GLN A 253 -18.15 -7.77 22.72
CA GLN A 253 -16.73 -7.47 22.85
C GLN A 253 -16.40 -6.02 22.45
N GLN A 254 -17.28 -5.33 21.72
CA GLN A 254 -17.00 -4.02 21.12
C GLN A 254 -16.54 -2.97 22.13
N HIS A 255 -17.14 -2.91 23.32
CA HIS A 255 -16.71 -1.98 24.37
C HIS A 255 -15.28 -2.27 24.83
N GLN A 256 -14.94 -3.54 25.07
CA GLN A 256 -13.58 -3.94 25.46
C GLN A 256 -12.57 -3.59 24.37
N VAL A 257 -12.93 -3.85 23.10
CA VAL A 257 -12.10 -3.51 21.93
C VAL A 257 -11.89 -2.00 21.82
N ALA A 258 -12.93 -1.19 22.03
CA ALA A 258 -12.81 0.28 22.03
C ALA A 258 -11.83 0.76 23.12
N VAL A 259 -11.88 0.18 24.32
CA VAL A 259 -10.93 0.47 25.40
C VAL A 259 -9.51 0.09 24.97
N GLN A 260 -9.31 -1.13 24.47
CA GLN A 260 -7.99 -1.63 24.02
C GLN A 260 -7.44 -0.77 22.87
N LEU A 261 -8.24 -0.53 21.83
CA LEU A 261 -7.87 0.33 20.71
C LEU A 261 -7.45 1.74 21.17
N SER A 262 -8.19 2.31 22.14
CA SER A 262 -7.87 3.61 22.72
C SER A 262 -6.51 3.67 23.43
N MET A 263 -5.95 2.53 23.82
CA MET A 263 -4.63 2.43 24.47
C MET A 263 -3.51 2.24 23.47
N VAL A 264 -3.75 1.50 22.39
CA VAL A 264 -2.70 1.12 21.42
C VAL A 264 -2.65 2.00 20.18
N LEU A 265 -3.78 2.60 19.77
CA LEU A 265 -3.82 3.48 18.60
C LEU A 265 -2.94 4.71 18.85
N HIS A 266 -2.06 5.02 17.88
CA HIS A 266 -1.21 6.20 17.92
C HIS A 266 -1.69 7.27 16.93
N ALA A 267 -1.95 6.86 15.68
CA ALA A 267 -2.44 7.77 14.63
C ALA A 267 -3.29 7.04 13.59
N VAL A 268 -4.18 7.79 12.95
CA VAL A 268 -4.86 7.40 11.71
C VAL A 268 -4.58 8.44 10.64
N ILE A 269 -4.06 7.99 9.50
CA ILE A 269 -3.80 8.81 8.32
C ILE A 269 -4.80 8.37 7.25
N SER A 270 -5.76 9.21 6.90
CA SER A 270 -6.66 8.96 5.78
C SER A 270 -6.15 9.69 4.55
N GLN A 271 -6.00 8.98 3.43
CA GLN A 271 -5.35 9.48 2.22
C GLN A 271 -6.23 9.26 0.97
N ARG A 272 -6.25 10.26 0.08
CA ARG A 272 -6.85 10.18 -1.25
C ARG A 272 -5.90 10.77 -2.28
N LEU A 273 -5.95 10.28 -3.50
CA LEU A 273 -5.30 10.92 -4.65
C LEU A 273 -6.32 11.77 -5.41
N LEU A 274 -5.95 13.02 -5.68
CA LEU A 274 -6.77 13.98 -6.40
C LEU A 274 -6.11 14.33 -7.74
N PRO A 275 -6.89 14.51 -8.83
CA PRO A 275 -6.34 14.94 -10.11
C PRO A 275 -5.86 16.40 -10.01
N THR A 276 -4.66 16.65 -10.52
CA THR A 276 -4.04 17.98 -10.60
C THR A 276 -4.41 18.69 -11.90
N THR A 277 -4.20 20.00 -11.95
CA THR A 277 -4.46 20.82 -13.14
C THR A 277 -3.56 20.45 -14.33
N ASP A 278 -2.40 19.82 -14.09
CA ASP A 278 -1.46 19.33 -15.12
C ASP A 278 -1.67 17.85 -15.49
N GLY A 279 -2.78 17.24 -15.01
CA GLY A 279 -3.16 15.86 -15.35
C GLY A 279 -2.42 14.76 -14.58
N LYS A 280 -1.70 15.10 -13.51
CA LYS A 280 -1.11 14.15 -12.55
C LYS A 280 -2.05 13.88 -11.39
N MET A 281 -1.55 13.17 -10.38
CA MET A 281 -2.26 12.92 -9.13
C MET A 281 -1.46 13.50 -7.97
N VAL A 282 -2.17 14.07 -6.98
CA VAL A 282 -1.58 14.60 -5.75
C VAL A 282 -2.33 14.03 -4.54
N PRO A 283 -1.66 13.62 -3.46
CA PRO A 283 -2.34 13.15 -2.27
C PRO A 283 -2.92 14.30 -1.43
N ALA A 284 -4.12 14.08 -0.92
CA ALA A 284 -4.71 14.85 0.17
C ALA A 284 -4.77 13.96 1.41
N PHE A 285 -4.49 14.54 2.57
CA PHE A 285 -4.38 13.81 3.84
C PHE A 285 -5.34 14.36 4.88
N GLU A 286 -5.92 13.45 5.67
CA GLU A 286 -6.39 13.71 7.00
C GLU A 286 -5.47 13.02 7.99
N ILE A 287 -5.04 13.71 9.03
CA ILE A 287 -4.12 13.18 10.03
C ILE A 287 -4.75 13.36 11.39
N MET A 288 -5.01 12.26 12.08
CA MET A 288 -5.43 12.21 13.46
C MET A 288 -4.32 11.59 14.30
N VAL A 289 -3.82 12.32 15.29
CA VAL A 289 -2.92 11.81 16.33
C VAL A 289 -3.72 11.62 17.60
N LEU A 290 -3.53 10.51 18.30
CA LEU A 290 -4.27 10.19 19.50
C LEU A 290 -3.89 11.12 20.66
N THR A 291 -4.83 12.00 21.02
CA THR A 291 -4.75 12.84 22.23
C THR A 291 -5.54 12.22 23.39
N PRO A 292 -5.32 12.65 24.65
CA PRO A 292 -6.15 12.21 25.77
C PRO A 292 -7.66 12.41 25.53
N ALA A 293 -8.06 13.51 24.88
CA ALA A 293 -9.44 13.79 24.54
C ALA A 293 -10.00 12.77 23.54
N ILE A 294 -9.29 12.51 22.43
CA ILE A 294 -9.71 11.52 21.42
C ILE A 294 -9.73 10.11 22.02
N ARG A 295 -8.78 9.78 22.90
CA ARG A 295 -8.77 8.51 23.64
C ARG A 295 -10.06 8.29 24.43
N ASN A 296 -10.55 9.31 25.13
CA ASN A 296 -11.81 9.26 25.88
C ASN A 296 -13.01 9.12 24.93
N ILE A 297 -13.03 9.86 23.83
CA ILE A 297 -14.08 9.77 22.80
C ILE A 297 -14.21 8.34 22.27
N ILE A 298 -13.08 7.68 21.96
CA ILE A 298 -13.06 6.28 21.48
C ILE A 298 -13.63 5.35 22.58
N ARG A 299 -13.16 5.53 23.82
CA ARG A 299 -13.55 4.70 24.97
C ARG A 299 -15.03 4.79 25.29
N GLU A 300 -15.62 5.97 25.08
CA GLU A 300 -17.05 6.25 25.31
C GLU A 300 -17.93 5.94 24.09
N GLY A 301 -17.37 5.49 22.95
CA GLY A 301 -18.12 5.22 21.72
C GLY A 301 -18.69 6.47 21.05
N LYS A 302 -18.09 7.64 21.26
CA LYS A 302 -18.53 8.93 20.71
C LYS A 302 -17.72 9.35 19.47
N THR A 303 -17.37 8.40 18.63
CA THR A 303 -16.48 8.56 17.49
C THR A 303 -16.89 9.66 16.51
N HIS A 304 -18.20 9.94 16.40
CA HIS A 304 -18.76 11.05 15.62
C HIS A 304 -18.22 12.45 16.01
N GLN A 305 -17.60 12.60 17.17
CA GLN A 305 -17.00 13.86 17.63
C GLN A 305 -15.55 14.05 17.12
N ILE A 306 -14.93 12.99 16.61
CA ILE A 306 -13.50 12.98 16.20
C ILE A 306 -13.24 14.00 15.08
N ASP A 307 -14.10 14.04 14.05
CA ASP A 307 -13.92 14.96 12.91
C ASP A 307 -13.89 16.42 13.36
N GLY A 308 -14.78 16.77 14.32
CA GLY A 308 -14.79 18.11 14.93
C GLY A 308 -13.51 18.41 15.70
N MET A 309 -12.97 17.42 16.42
CA MET A 309 -11.71 17.54 17.15
C MET A 309 -10.51 17.73 16.22
N ILE A 310 -10.45 16.99 15.11
CA ILE A 310 -9.40 17.15 14.10
C ILE A 310 -9.48 18.56 13.47
N TYR A 311 -10.70 18.99 13.11
CA TYR A 311 -10.91 20.28 12.43
C TYR A 311 -10.53 21.48 13.31
N THR A 312 -10.83 21.43 14.61
CA THR A 312 -10.56 22.51 15.57
C THR A 312 -9.20 22.41 16.25
N SER A 313 -8.43 21.37 15.95
CA SER A 313 -7.13 21.14 16.58
C SER A 313 -6.12 22.24 16.25
N THR A 314 -5.42 22.71 17.28
CA THR A 314 -4.23 23.56 17.15
C THR A 314 -2.93 22.76 17.10
N ASN A 315 -3.01 21.42 17.17
CA ASN A 315 -1.86 20.54 17.07
C ASN A 315 -1.36 20.51 15.61
N GLU A 316 -0.11 20.89 15.38
CA GLU A 316 0.52 20.93 14.06
C GLU A 316 0.58 19.55 13.37
N ASN A 317 0.52 18.48 14.17
CA ASN A 317 0.51 17.10 13.68
C ASN A 317 -0.90 16.58 13.32
N MET A 318 -1.94 17.43 13.45
CA MET A 318 -3.30 17.11 13.02
C MET A 318 -3.71 17.92 11.79
N LEU A 319 -4.41 17.27 10.87
CA LEU A 319 -4.85 17.89 9.62
C LEU A 319 -6.22 17.33 9.21
N ALA A 320 -7.21 18.19 9.07
CA ALA A 320 -8.51 17.80 8.51
C ALA A 320 -8.41 17.65 6.96
N MET A 321 -9.14 16.68 6.40
CA MET A 321 -9.15 16.42 4.95
C MET A 321 -9.50 17.69 4.16
N ASP A 322 -10.54 18.41 4.53
CA ASP A 322 -10.96 19.63 3.83
C ASP A 322 -9.93 20.75 3.92
N THR A 323 -9.16 20.82 5.00
CA THR A 323 -8.04 21.77 5.13
C THR A 323 -6.90 21.38 4.17
N SER A 324 -6.58 20.10 4.05
CA SER A 324 -5.60 19.60 3.08
C SER A 324 -6.01 19.93 1.64
N ILE A 325 -7.25 19.62 1.27
CA ILE A 325 -7.81 19.91 -0.06
C ILE A 325 -7.79 21.40 -0.36
N PHE A 326 -8.19 22.22 0.61
CA PHE A 326 -8.19 23.69 0.45
C PHE A 326 -6.77 24.26 0.22
N ARG A 327 -5.76 23.75 0.95
CA ARG A 327 -4.36 24.12 0.74
C ARG A 327 -3.85 23.78 -0.66
N LEU A 328 -4.25 22.63 -1.22
CA LEU A 328 -3.92 22.24 -2.59
C LEU A 328 -4.57 23.17 -3.62
N TYR A 329 -5.81 23.57 -3.39
CA TYR A 329 -6.52 24.54 -4.20
C TYR A 329 -5.83 25.94 -4.15
N GLN A 330 -5.51 26.42 -2.95
CA GLN A 330 -4.82 27.72 -2.78
C GLN A 330 -3.46 27.79 -3.51
N LYS A 331 -2.76 26.66 -3.56
CA LYS A 331 -1.49 26.52 -4.31
C LYS A 331 -1.70 26.37 -5.83
N GLY A 332 -2.93 26.34 -6.33
CA GLY A 332 -3.24 26.12 -7.74
C GLY A 332 -2.94 24.72 -8.28
N ILE A 333 -2.69 23.75 -7.38
CA ILE A 333 -2.36 22.38 -7.74
C ILE A 333 -3.61 21.65 -8.25
N ILE A 334 -4.76 21.88 -7.61
CA ILE A 334 -6.06 21.37 -8.03
C ILE A 334 -7.02 22.53 -8.37
N ASP A 335 -7.99 22.27 -9.22
CA ASP A 335 -9.00 23.26 -9.58
C ASP A 335 -10.18 23.29 -8.56
N LYS A 336 -11.04 24.32 -8.70
CA LYS A 336 -12.24 24.49 -7.86
C LYS A 336 -13.18 23.28 -7.93
N LYS A 337 -13.36 22.71 -9.12
CA LYS A 337 -14.24 21.55 -9.34
C LYS A 337 -13.74 20.33 -8.57
N THR A 338 -12.46 20.04 -8.66
CA THR A 338 -11.80 18.97 -7.90
C THR A 338 -11.91 19.18 -6.40
N ALA A 339 -11.68 20.43 -5.93
CA ALA A 339 -11.79 20.73 -4.50
C ALA A 339 -13.21 20.50 -3.97
N LEU A 340 -14.23 20.99 -4.66
CA LEU A 340 -15.64 20.81 -4.24
C LEU A 340 -16.11 19.36 -4.32
N ALA A 341 -15.70 18.63 -5.37
CA ALA A 341 -16.10 17.23 -5.56
C ALA A 341 -15.51 16.27 -4.51
N ASN A 342 -14.39 16.64 -3.89
CA ASN A 342 -13.67 15.79 -2.94
C ASN A 342 -13.76 16.29 -1.49
N ALA A 343 -14.36 17.44 -1.23
CA ALA A 343 -14.55 17.95 0.12
C ALA A 343 -15.55 17.08 0.90
N SER A 344 -15.28 16.89 2.19
CA SER A 344 -16.21 16.26 3.13
C SER A 344 -17.43 17.15 3.39
N ASN A 345 -17.22 18.48 3.36
CA ASN A 345 -18.28 19.48 3.42
C ASN A 345 -18.16 20.48 2.24
N PRO A 346 -18.82 20.18 1.09
CA PRO A 346 -18.76 21.03 -0.10
C PRO A 346 -19.29 22.45 0.10
N GLU A 347 -20.27 22.65 0.98
CA GLU A 347 -20.84 23.99 1.26
C GLU A 347 -19.81 24.87 1.97
N MET A 348 -19.17 24.34 3.02
CA MET A 348 -18.09 25.06 3.71
C MET A 348 -16.90 25.31 2.81
N MET A 349 -16.55 24.32 1.96
CA MET A 349 -15.48 24.48 0.98
C MET A 349 -15.80 25.60 -0.02
N SER A 350 -17.04 25.65 -0.52
CA SER A 350 -17.49 26.70 -1.44
C SER A 350 -17.41 28.09 -0.81
N LYS A 351 -17.81 28.24 0.46
CA LYS A 351 -17.70 29.51 1.19
C LYS A 351 -16.23 29.92 1.38
N LYS A 352 -15.34 29.00 1.73
CA LYS A 352 -13.90 29.29 1.88
C LYS A 352 -13.27 29.72 0.55
N ILE A 353 -13.62 29.05 -0.56
CA ILE A 353 -13.15 29.38 -1.91
C ILE A 353 -13.69 30.74 -2.37
N GLY A 354 -14.94 31.08 -2.05
CA GLY A 354 -15.56 32.35 -2.42
C GLY A 354 -15.11 33.56 -1.57
N ALA A 355 -14.39 33.32 -0.48
CA ALA A 355 -13.84 34.36 0.39
C ALA A 355 -12.41 34.79 0.03
N ILE A 356 -11.80 34.14 -0.99
CA ILE A 356 -10.49 34.48 -1.59
C ILE A 356 -10.72 35.30 -2.86
#